data_6d8027a2bd7eb8fd6b08214d818b9cf2
#
_entry.id   6d8027a2bd7eb8fd6b08214d818b9cf2
#
_cell.length_a   1.000
_cell.length_b   1.000
_cell.length_c   1.000
_cell.angle_alpha   90.00
_cell.angle_beta   90.00
_cell.angle_gamma   90.00
#
_symmetry.space_group_name_H-M   'P 1'
#
loop_
_entity.id
_entity.type
_entity.pdbx_description
1 polymer ?
#
loop_
_entity_poly.entity_id
_entity_poly.type
_entity_poly.pdbx_seq_one_letter_code
_entity_poly.pdbx_strand_id
1 'polypeptide(L)' 'MKVRSSVKKICDKCKVIHRKGVVRVICVISKHKQRQG' A
#
# COMPACT_ATOMS: atom_id res chain seq x y z
N MET A 1 2.59 8.94 -1.78
CA MET A 1 1.99 7.84 -1.03
C MET A 1 0.56 8.18 -0.66
N LYS A 2 -0.35 7.24 -0.79
CA LYS A 2 -1.75 7.45 -0.41
C LYS A 2 -1.97 6.98 1.01
N VAL A 3 -2.63 7.79 1.81
CA VAL A 3 -2.98 7.43 3.18
C VAL A 3 -4.50 7.32 3.26
N ARG A 4 -4.99 6.08 3.39
CA ARG A 4 -6.42 5.80 3.39
C ARG A 4 -6.72 4.66 4.36
N SER A 5 -7.96 4.59 4.81
CA SER A 5 -8.40 3.51 5.68
C SER A 5 -8.47 2.18 4.93
N SER A 6 -8.64 2.21 3.63
CA SER A 6 -8.68 1.00 2.80
C SER A 6 -7.61 1.09 1.73
N VAL A 7 -6.61 0.19 1.80
CA VAL A 7 -5.53 0.14 0.81
C VAL A 7 -5.68 -1.14 0.00
N LYS A 8 -5.46 -1.03 -1.30
CA LYS A 8 -5.56 -2.16 -2.22
C LYS A 8 -4.47 -2.09 -3.26
N LYS A 9 -4.07 -3.25 -3.77
CA LYS A 9 -3.15 -3.32 -4.90
C LYS A 9 -3.77 -2.65 -6.11
N ILE A 10 -2.97 -1.85 -6.80
CA ILE A 10 -3.41 -1.14 -8.00
C ILE A 10 -2.95 -1.87 -9.25
N CYS A 11 -1.83 -2.56 -9.18
CA CYS A 11 -1.28 -3.30 -10.31
C CYS A 11 -0.75 -4.66 -9.85
N ASP A 12 -0.35 -5.50 -10.80
CA ASP A 12 0.14 -6.84 -10.51
C ASP A 12 1.43 -6.86 -9.72
N LYS A 13 2.18 -5.77 -9.76
CA LYS A 13 3.48 -5.68 -9.07
C LYS A 13 3.37 -5.09 -7.68
N CYS A 14 2.19 -4.72 -7.26
CA CYS A 14 1.96 -4.23 -5.91
C CYS A 14 1.93 -5.39 -4.92
N LYS A 15 2.42 -5.15 -3.71
CA LYS A 15 2.38 -6.12 -2.63
C LYS A 15 1.79 -5.48 -1.40
N VAL A 16 0.96 -6.24 -0.69
CA VAL A 16 0.38 -5.80 0.58
C VAL A 16 1.24 -6.35 1.70
N ILE A 17 1.67 -5.48 2.60
CA ILE A 17 2.48 -5.86 3.75
C ILE A 17 1.86 -5.29 5.02
N HIS A 18 2.23 -5.90 6.16
CA HIS A 18 1.82 -5.41 7.47
C HIS A 18 3.06 -4.99 8.25
N ARG A 19 3.01 -3.79 8.82
CA ARG A 19 4.10 -3.31 9.69
C ARG A 19 3.51 -2.62 10.90
N LYS A 20 3.87 -3.11 12.08
CA LYS A 20 3.42 -2.52 13.35
C LYS A 20 1.90 -2.32 13.39
N GLY A 21 1.15 -3.30 12.88
CA GLY A 21 -0.30 -3.22 12.85
C GLY A 21 -0.88 -2.34 11.76
N VAL A 22 -0.03 -1.81 10.89
CA VAL A 22 -0.48 -0.97 9.78
C VAL A 22 -0.34 -1.73 8.47
N VAL A 23 -1.41 -1.77 7.69
CA VAL A 23 -1.38 -2.40 6.37
C VAL A 23 -0.84 -1.38 5.37
N ARG A 24 0.12 -1.81 4.58
CA ARG A 24 0.73 -0.97 3.56
C ARG A 24 0.79 -1.70 2.23
N VAL A 25 0.71 -0.94 1.16
CA VAL A 25 0.91 -1.46 -0.19
C VAL A 25 2.20 -0.85 -0.73
N ILE A 26 3.09 -1.72 -1.22
CA ILE A 26 4.33 -1.28 -1.86
C ILE A 26 4.31 -1.72 -3.31
N CYS A 27 4.95 -0.93 -4.14
CA CYS A 27 5.02 -1.22 -5.56
C CYS A 27 6.28 -0.60 -6.15
N VAL A 28 6.70 -1.09 -7.31
CA VAL A 28 7.81 -0.48 -8.06
C VAL A 28 7.47 0.93 -8.51
N ILE A 29 6.18 1.24 -8.62
CA ILE A 29 5.70 2.57 -8.98
C ILE A 29 5.33 3.30 -7.69
N SER A 30 6.01 4.41 -7.39
CA SER A 30 5.77 5.13 -6.14
C SER A 30 4.33 5.65 -6.02
N LYS A 31 3.66 5.89 -7.13
CA LYS A 31 2.26 6.33 -7.13
C LYS A 31 1.31 5.31 -6.53
N HIS A 32 1.73 4.04 -6.51
CA HIS A 32 0.90 2.96 -5.99
C HIS A 32 1.16 2.66 -4.51
N LYS A 33 2.15 3.29 -3.93
CA LYS A 33 2.44 3.11 -2.51
C LYS A 33 1.28 3.65 -1.68
N GLN A 34 0.86 2.85 -0.70
CA GLN A 34 -0.27 3.20 0.14
C GLN A 34 0.04 2.85 1.59
N ARG A 35 -0.64 3.54 2.47
CA ARG A 35 -0.54 3.28 3.91
C ARG A 35 -1.94 3.41 4.49
N GLN A 36 -2.32 2.40 5.27
CA GLN A 36 -3.59 2.47 5.98
C GLN A 36 -3.46 3.48 7.11
N GLY A 37 -4.34 4.44 7.10
CA GLY A 37 -4.28 5.49 8.11
C GLY A 37 -5.60 5.86 8.71
#